data_2b51a7d468f55a1d127bcf1215ea4281
#
_entry.id   2b51a7d468f55a1d127bcf1215ea4281
#
_cell.length_a   1.000
_cell.length_b   1.000
_cell.length_c   1.000
_cell.angle_alpha   90.00
_cell.angle_beta   90.00
_cell.angle_gamma   90.00
#
_symmetry.space_group_name_H-M   'P 1'
#
loop_
_entity.id
_entity.type
_entity.pdbx_description
1 polymer ?
#
loop_
_entity_poly.entity_id
_entity_poly.type
_entity_poly.pdbx_seq_one_letter_code
_entity_poly.pdbx_strand_id
1 'polypeptide(L)'
;MDVGIREIVTVTVYNLGTAINTLSSEFDRRFVLLPNIDMILPNAGSTTGMTKVTIRGSGFAVSSAGAQVLMGHFPCKVLSVNYTVIECETSPAPQQLVKVNLRIHGVPAQCQGNCGFSYLESITSFVTRIFPNSIQGSEKVLIEGEGFGTVLEDISVFIGNQQFRAINVNENNITVLVTPLPAGLHSLSVVVGTKGLALGNLTVSSPAVASVTPTSGSIGGGTTLMVTGNGFSPGNTTVTVGDEPCQILSVNSSDIHCRTPAGTAGRVSVKVSVNAVAYPPLSFMYALEDTPLLKGIVPSTGTLRPAFWVS
;
A
#
# COMPACT_ATOMS: atom_id res chain seq x y z
N MET A 1 34.51 -25.27 18.32
CA MET A 1 34.18 -24.17 17.40
C MET A 1 34.15 -22.90 18.22
N ASP A 2 34.96 -21.95 17.87
CA ASP A 2 35.09 -20.68 18.60
C ASP A 2 33.88 -19.78 18.31
N VAL A 3 33.09 -19.49 19.31
CA VAL A 3 31.80 -18.82 19.21
C VAL A 3 31.86 -17.54 20.06
N GLY A 4 32.21 -16.40 19.45
CA GLY A 4 32.23 -15.07 20.11
C GLY A 4 33.09 -14.04 19.38
N ILE A 5 32.90 -12.77 19.72
CA ILE A 5 33.85 -11.71 19.35
C ILE A 5 35.09 -11.89 20.21
N ARG A 6 36.24 -12.04 19.57
CA ARG A 6 37.51 -12.30 20.26
C ARG A 6 38.32 -11.03 20.34
N GLU A 7 38.62 -10.59 21.53
CA GLU A 7 39.51 -9.47 21.75
C GLU A 7 40.72 -9.88 22.61
N ILE A 8 41.88 -9.32 22.30
CA ILE A 8 43.09 -9.49 23.10
C ILE A 8 43.01 -8.47 24.24
N VAL A 9 42.90 -8.95 25.47
CA VAL A 9 42.90 -8.08 26.65
C VAL A 9 44.34 -7.66 26.97
N THR A 10 44.59 -6.36 26.91
CA THR A 10 45.84 -5.74 27.35
C THR A 10 45.59 -5.01 28.66
N VAL A 11 46.28 -5.38 29.70
CA VAL A 11 46.23 -4.73 31.01
C VAL A 11 47.41 -3.78 31.14
N THR A 12 47.14 -2.48 31.28
CA THR A 12 48.14 -1.45 31.52
C THR A 12 47.97 -0.93 32.93
N VAL A 13 49.02 -1.02 33.74
CA VAL A 13 49.01 -0.51 35.10
C VAL A 13 49.67 0.88 35.10
N TYR A 14 49.02 1.86 35.71
CA TYR A 14 49.50 3.23 35.79
C TYR A 14 50.92 3.25 36.45
N ASN A 15 51.85 3.94 35.80
CA ASN A 15 53.26 4.06 36.18
C ASN A 15 54.11 2.76 36.14
N LEU A 16 53.52 1.61 35.80
CA LEU A 16 54.23 0.34 35.68
C LEU A 16 54.31 -0.20 34.25
N GLY A 17 53.45 0.33 33.37
CA GLY A 17 53.42 -0.10 31.98
C GLY A 17 52.43 -1.27 31.72
N THR A 18 52.58 -1.88 30.56
CA THR A 18 51.68 -2.96 30.12
C THR A 18 52.13 -4.30 30.69
N ALA A 19 51.19 -5.03 31.29
CA ALA A 19 51.44 -6.36 31.83
C ALA A 19 51.82 -7.35 30.74
N ILE A 20 52.87 -8.17 31.01
CA ILE A 20 53.21 -9.30 30.15
C ILE A 20 52.32 -10.48 30.52
N ASN A 21 51.66 -11.05 29.52
CA ASN A 21 50.91 -12.26 29.71
C ASN A 21 51.83 -13.49 29.69
N THR A 22 51.91 -14.17 30.80
CA THR A 22 52.74 -15.40 30.97
C THR A 22 51.94 -16.69 30.79
N LEU A 23 50.67 -16.59 30.40
CA LEU A 23 49.81 -17.75 30.17
C LEU A 23 50.36 -18.61 29.01
N SER A 24 50.35 -19.91 29.21
CA SER A 24 51.06 -20.88 28.35
C SER A 24 50.33 -21.22 27.07
N SER A 25 49.04 -20.86 26.97
CA SER A 25 48.24 -21.15 25.79
C SER A 25 47.63 -19.89 25.17
N GLU A 26 47.50 -19.88 23.85
CA GLU A 26 46.80 -18.79 23.12
C GLU A 26 45.32 -18.70 23.49
N PHE A 27 44.76 -19.78 24.01
CA PHE A 27 43.39 -19.88 24.50
C PHE A 27 43.14 -19.02 25.76
N ASP A 28 44.12 -18.97 26.67
CA ASP A 28 44.01 -18.28 27.95
C ASP A 28 44.13 -16.76 27.83
N ARG A 29 44.47 -16.26 26.63
CA ARG A 29 44.61 -14.82 26.34
C ARG A 29 43.38 -14.20 25.73
N ARG A 30 42.33 -15.00 25.46
CA ARG A 30 41.15 -14.56 24.70
C ARG A 30 39.96 -14.33 25.63
N PHE A 31 39.48 -13.11 25.62
CA PHE A 31 38.23 -12.77 26.25
C PHE A 31 37.09 -12.87 25.19
N VAL A 32 36.07 -13.63 25.50
CA VAL A 32 34.90 -13.80 24.61
C VAL A 32 33.77 -12.96 25.14
N LEU A 33 33.43 -11.92 24.42
CA LEU A 33 32.22 -11.15 24.66
C LEU A 33 31.02 -11.89 24.05
N LEU A 34 30.12 -12.36 24.90
CA LEU A 34 28.87 -12.96 24.45
C LEU A 34 27.80 -11.87 24.36
N PRO A 35 27.07 -11.80 23.27
CA PRO A 35 25.93 -10.91 23.16
C PRO A 35 24.84 -11.29 24.19
N ASN A 36 24.19 -10.28 24.75
CA ASN A 36 23.23 -10.46 25.83
C ASN A 36 21.95 -9.65 25.53
N ILE A 37 20.76 -10.24 25.79
CA ILE A 37 19.45 -9.58 25.73
C ILE A 37 19.03 -9.25 27.16
N ASP A 38 18.77 -7.96 27.42
CA ASP A 38 18.27 -7.47 28.71
C ASP A 38 16.75 -7.26 28.66
N MET A 39 16.23 -6.73 27.54
CA MET A 39 14.84 -6.33 27.42
C MET A 39 14.34 -6.41 25.97
N ILE A 40 13.07 -6.73 25.81
CA ILE A 40 12.34 -6.74 24.53
C ILE A 40 11.08 -5.88 24.69
N LEU A 41 10.90 -4.89 23.82
CA LEU A 41 9.77 -3.95 23.84
C LEU A 41 9.24 -3.69 22.42
N PRO A 42 7.92 -3.80 22.19
CA PRO A 42 6.95 -4.48 23.06
C PRO A 42 7.24 -5.98 23.15
N ASN A 43 6.74 -6.64 24.20
CA ASN A 43 6.84 -8.09 24.37
C ASN A 43 5.63 -8.87 23.81
N ALA A 44 4.75 -8.16 23.12
CA ALA A 44 3.60 -8.74 22.41
C ALA A 44 3.33 -7.96 21.13
N GLY A 45 2.75 -8.62 20.13
CA GLY A 45 2.39 -8.02 18.86
C GLY A 45 1.31 -8.78 18.12
N SER A 46 0.89 -8.24 16.99
CA SER A 46 -0.13 -8.81 16.13
C SER A 46 0.29 -10.14 15.52
N THR A 47 -0.68 -11.03 15.34
CA THR A 47 -0.50 -12.28 14.57
C THR A 47 -0.23 -12.02 13.08
N THR A 48 -0.57 -10.84 12.57
CA THR A 48 -0.32 -10.43 11.18
C THR A 48 1.12 -9.95 10.92
N GLY A 49 1.93 -9.82 11.98
CA GLY A 49 3.31 -9.37 11.87
C GLY A 49 3.45 -7.85 11.79
N MET A 50 4.63 -7.40 11.33
CA MET A 50 5.02 -5.98 11.21
C MET A 50 5.01 -5.19 12.53
N THR A 51 4.99 -5.87 13.69
CA THR A 51 5.21 -5.22 14.97
C THR A 51 6.67 -4.80 15.06
N LYS A 52 6.93 -3.52 15.31
CA LYS A 52 8.28 -3.01 15.56
C LYS A 52 8.71 -3.38 16.96
N VAL A 53 9.75 -4.18 17.05
CA VAL A 53 10.31 -4.66 18.32
C VAL A 53 11.70 -4.08 18.51
N THR A 54 11.92 -3.49 19.68
CA THR A 54 13.21 -3.01 20.15
C THR A 54 13.79 -4.02 21.13
N ILE A 55 14.93 -4.61 20.78
CA ILE A 55 15.70 -5.49 21.65
C ILE A 55 16.86 -4.68 22.23
N ARG A 56 16.94 -4.60 23.55
CA ARG A 56 18.02 -3.93 24.27
C ARG A 56 18.92 -4.96 24.92
N GLY A 57 20.21 -4.65 24.94
CA GLY A 57 21.22 -5.54 25.49
C GLY A 57 22.65 -5.03 25.31
N SER A 58 23.59 -5.93 25.16
CA SER A 58 25.01 -5.62 24.98
C SER A 58 25.69 -6.62 24.05
N GLY A 59 26.84 -6.22 23.48
CA GLY A 59 27.64 -7.07 22.60
C GLY A 59 26.99 -7.29 21.22
N PHE A 60 26.11 -6.39 20.77
CA PHE A 60 25.49 -6.47 19.45
C PHE A 60 26.44 -6.00 18.35
N ALA A 61 26.09 -6.31 17.11
CA ALA A 61 26.86 -5.89 15.92
C ALA A 61 26.62 -4.41 15.60
N VAL A 62 27.54 -3.81 14.85
CA VAL A 62 27.38 -2.45 14.30
C VAL A 62 26.74 -2.47 12.90
N SER A 63 26.49 -3.64 12.36
CA SER A 63 25.89 -3.84 11.04
C SER A 63 24.79 -4.89 11.08
N SER A 64 23.68 -4.61 10.40
CA SER A 64 22.55 -5.54 10.29
C SER A 64 22.92 -6.89 9.68
N ALA A 65 23.95 -6.94 8.83
CA ALA A 65 24.46 -8.18 8.24
C ALA A 65 24.98 -9.19 9.27
N GLY A 66 25.38 -8.71 10.47
CA GLY A 66 25.88 -9.55 11.57
C GLY A 66 24.78 -10.00 12.54
N ALA A 67 23.56 -9.47 12.45
CA ALA A 67 22.49 -9.74 13.41
C ALA A 67 21.38 -10.56 12.77
N GLN A 68 20.99 -11.67 13.41
CA GLN A 68 19.87 -12.50 13.05
C GLN A 68 18.90 -12.60 14.23
N VAL A 69 17.65 -12.20 14.02
CA VAL A 69 16.60 -12.26 15.04
C VAL A 69 15.49 -13.20 14.61
N LEU A 70 15.10 -14.11 15.48
CA LEU A 70 13.97 -15.02 15.29
C LEU A 70 13.02 -14.91 16.49
N MET A 71 11.74 -14.76 16.21
CA MET A 71 10.65 -14.93 17.17
C MET A 71 10.19 -16.39 17.14
N GLY A 72 10.79 -17.23 18.02
CA GLY A 72 10.69 -18.69 17.87
C GLY A 72 11.38 -19.17 16.59
N HIS A 73 10.59 -19.54 15.59
CA HIS A 73 11.05 -19.92 14.25
C HIS A 73 10.78 -18.86 13.19
N PHE A 74 10.04 -17.80 13.53
CA PHE A 74 9.64 -16.75 12.59
C PHE A 74 10.70 -15.66 12.53
N PRO A 75 11.16 -15.25 11.34
CA PRO A 75 12.16 -14.21 11.22
C PRO A 75 11.62 -12.85 11.68
N CYS A 76 12.45 -12.08 12.42
CA CYS A 76 12.23 -10.67 12.66
C CYS A 76 13.17 -9.88 11.76
N LYS A 77 12.64 -9.11 10.82
CA LYS A 77 13.43 -8.35 9.85
C LYS A 77 14.17 -7.21 10.56
N VAL A 78 15.48 -7.31 10.66
CA VAL A 78 16.29 -6.26 11.30
C VAL A 78 16.24 -4.98 10.48
N LEU A 79 15.84 -3.89 11.12
CA LEU A 79 15.76 -2.54 10.55
C LEU A 79 17.01 -1.73 10.87
N SER A 80 17.41 -1.77 12.14
CA SER A 80 18.59 -1.07 12.65
C SER A 80 19.30 -1.88 13.71
N VAL A 81 20.60 -1.67 13.87
CA VAL A 81 21.40 -2.29 14.91
C VAL A 81 22.54 -1.37 15.33
N ASN A 82 22.79 -1.31 16.63
CA ASN A 82 23.99 -0.75 17.22
C ASN A 82 24.46 -1.66 18.38
N TYR A 83 25.50 -1.27 19.11
CA TYR A 83 26.12 -2.11 20.18
C TYR A 83 25.13 -2.54 21.28
N THR A 84 24.03 -1.82 21.49
CA THR A 84 23.10 -2.02 22.61
C THR A 84 21.64 -2.14 22.22
N VAL A 85 21.28 -1.85 20.96
CA VAL A 85 19.89 -1.83 20.48
C VAL A 85 19.80 -2.48 19.11
N ILE A 86 18.81 -3.34 18.96
CA ILE A 86 18.36 -3.87 17.67
C ILE A 86 16.88 -3.52 17.52
N GLU A 87 16.51 -2.97 16.38
CA GLU A 87 15.12 -2.80 15.97
C GLU A 87 14.79 -3.76 14.84
N CYS A 88 13.69 -4.48 14.97
CA CYS A 88 13.23 -5.38 13.93
C CYS A 88 11.72 -5.39 13.79
N GLU A 89 11.22 -5.83 12.65
CA GLU A 89 9.80 -6.05 12.34
C GLU A 89 9.49 -7.55 12.34
N THR A 90 8.45 -7.94 13.08
CA THR A 90 8.04 -9.35 13.17
C THR A 90 7.38 -9.82 11.87
N SER A 91 7.59 -11.10 11.53
CA SER A 91 6.81 -11.79 10.50
C SER A 91 5.47 -12.27 11.07
N PRO A 92 4.45 -12.53 10.22
CA PRO A 92 3.20 -13.15 10.66
C PRO A 92 3.43 -14.50 11.34
N ALA A 93 2.67 -14.76 12.41
CA ALA A 93 2.69 -16.02 13.13
C ALA A 93 1.33 -16.30 13.80
N PRO A 94 0.96 -17.57 14.03
CA PRO A 94 -0.23 -17.89 14.80
C PRO A 94 -0.10 -17.39 16.25
N GLN A 95 -1.24 -17.25 16.92
CA GLN A 95 -1.27 -16.88 18.33
C GLN A 95 -0.48 -17.86 19.19
N GLN A 96 0.60 -17.38 19.80
CA GLN A 96 1.48 -18.17 20.65
C GLN A 96 2.49 -17.30 21.42
N LEU A 97 3.03 -17.84 22.50
CA LEU A 97 4.20 -17.29 23.18
C LEU A 97 5.45 -17.98 22.61
N VAL A 98 6.42 -17.20 22.17
CA VAL A 98 7.68 -17.69 21.61
C VAL A 98 8.87 -17.09 22.34
N LYS A 99 10.00 -17.79 22.34
CA LYS A 99 11.27 -17.25 22.79
C LYS A 99 11.94 -16.47 21.66
N VAL A 100 12.47 -15.30 21.97
CA VAL A 100 13.26 -14.50 21.03
C VAL A 100 14.68 -15.07 21.00
N ASN A 101 15.14 -15.44 19.82
CA ASN A 101 16.46 -15.98 19.55
C ASN A 101 17.25 -14.94 18.74
N LEU A 102 18.33 -14.42 19.33
CA LEU A 102 19.25 -13.50 18.68
C LEU A 102 20.59 -14.20 18.44
N ARG A 103 21.14 -14.01 17.25
CA ARG A 103 22.52 -14.40 16.92
C ARG A 103 23.26 -13.20 16.36
N ILE A 104 24.47 -12.98 16.89
CA ILE A 104 25.40 -11.96 16.40
C ILE A 104 26.62 -12.66 15.81
N HIS A 105 26.85 -12.49 14.51
CA HIS A 105 27.89 -13.22 13.77
C HIS A 105 27.86 -14.74 14.00
N GLY A 106 26.64 -15.30 14.12
CA GLY A 106 26.41 -16.72 14.39
C GLY A 106 26.45 -17.10 15.87
N VAL A 107 26.91 -16.20 16.76
CA VAL A 107 26.96 -16.40 18.22
C VAL A 107 25.59 -16.19 18.84
N PRO A 108 25.03 -17.17 19.55
CA PRO A 108 23.76 -17.00 20.23
C PRO A 108 23.89 -16.04 21.42
N ALA A 109 22.95 -15.09 21.51
CA ALA A 109 22.87 -14.19 22.66
C ALA A 109 22.30 -14.92 23.88
N GLN A 110 22.81 -14.54 25.05
CA GLN A 110 22.24 -14.95 26.34
C GLN A 110 21.06 -14.07 26.68
N CYS A 111 20.06 -14.62 27.37
CA CYS A 111 18.92 -13.89 27.86
C CYS A 111 19.07 -13.67 29.37
N GLN A 112 19.11 -12.42 29.82
CA GLN A 112 19.21 -12.08 31.26
C GLN A 112 17.84 -11.64 31.84
N GLY A 113 16.84 -11.43 31.00
CA GLY A 113 15.51 -10.99 31.40
C GLY A 113 14.38 -11.86 30.85
N ASN A 114 13.25 -11.25 30.58
CA ASN A 114 12.15 -11.88 29.85
C ASN A 114 12.38 -11.74 28.36
N CYS A 115 12.78 -12.83 27.70
CA CYS A 115 12.98 -12.89 26.26
C CYS A 115 11.80 -13.58 25.54
N GLY A 116 10.63 -13.57 26.13
CA GLY A 116 9.39 -14.01 25.52
C GLY A 116 8.76 -12.92 24.66
N PHE A 117 8.14 -13.31 23.55
CA PHE A 117 7.28 -12.47 22.72
C PHE A 117 5.97 -13.20 22.47
N SER A 118 4.84 -12.51 22.64
CA SER A 118 3.51 -13.09 22.47
C SER A 118 2.87 -12.57 21.17
N TYR A 119 2.52 -13.48 20.27
CA TYR A 119 1.62 -13.17 19.16
C TYR A 119 0.19 -13.27 19.65
N LEU A 120 -0.58 -12.16 19.59
CA LEU A 120 -1.93 -12.09 20.15
C LEU A 120 -2.92 -11.55 19.11
N GLU A 121 -4.03 -12.26 18.94
CA GLU A 121 -5.15 -11.78 18.12
C GLU A 121 -5.86 -10.59 18.78
N SER A 122 -5.95 -10.57 20.11
CA SER A 122 -6.67 -9.55 20.87
C SER A 122 -6.11 -8.14 20.75
N ILE A 123 -4.84 -7.99 20.35
CA ILE A 123 -4.20 -6.68 20.11
C ILE A 123 -4.07 -6.35 18.63
N THR A 124 -4.45 -7.28 17.76
CA THR A 124 -4.41 -7.05 16.32
C THR A 124 -5.48 -6.05 15.92
N SER A 125 -5.03 -4.91 15.41
CA SER A 125 -5.94 -3.87 14.90
C SER A 125 -6.65 -4.36 13.63
N PHE A 126 -7.81 -3.80 13.30
CA PHE A 126 -8.47 -4.09 12.03
C PHE A 126 -9.14 -2.86 11.43
N VAL A 127 -9.18 -2.85 10.10
CA VAL A 127 -9.80 -1.81 9.28
C VAL A 127 -11.13 -2.35 8.76
N THR A 128 -12.21 -1.60 9.01
CA THR A 128 -13.57 -1.96 8.61
C THR A 128 -14.05 -1.18 7.40
N ARG A 129 -13.63 0.08 7.27
CA ARG A 129 -14.11 0.98 6.22
C ARG A 129 -13.09 2.04 5.86
N ILE A 130 -13.18 2.52 4.62
CA ILE A 130 -12.46 3.71 4.12
C ILE A 130 -13.42 4.64 3.41
N PHE A 131 -13.31 5.96 3.63
CA PHE A 131 -14.15 6.95 3.00
C PHE A 131 -13.39 8.25 2.72
N PRO A 132 -13.46 8.80 1.47
CA PRO A 132 -13.99 8.13 0.28
C PRO A 132 -13.12 6.93 -0.13
N ASN A 133 -13.71 5.96 -0.83
CA ASN A 133 -13.00 4.81 -1.38
C ASN A 133 -12.59 5.00 -2.86
N SER A 134 -12.91 6.17 -3.42
CA SER A 134 -12.52 6.60 -4.76
C SER A 134 -11.85 7.96 -4.66
N ILE A 135 -10.58 8.04 -5.05
CA ILE A 135 -9.71 9.20 -4.85
C ILE A 135 -9.28 9.76 -6.20
N GLN A 136 -9.57 11.03 -6.44
CA GLN A 136 -9.23 11.70 -7.72
C GLN A 136 -8.15 12.75 -7.62
N GLY A 137 -7.84 13.20 -6.43
CA GLY A 137 -6.88 14.29 -6.21
C GLY A 137 -6.26 14.22 -4.84
N SER A 138 -5.85 15.38 -4.33
CA SER A 138 -5.41 15.49 -2.93
C SER A 138 -6.62 15.70 -2.05
N GLU A 139 -6.97 14.71 -1.24
CA GLU A 139 -8.13 14.76 -0.36
C GLU A 139 -7.91 14.06 0.97
N LYS A 140 -8.72 14.43 1.96
CA LYS A 140 -8.73 13.78 3.26
C LYS A 140 -9.53 12.49 3.19
N VAL A 141 -8.92 11.42 3.64
CA VAL A 141 -9.51 10.08 3.69
C VAL A 141 -9.64 9.66 5.15
N LEU A 142 -10.82 9.19 5.51
CA LEU A 142 -11.13 8.60 6.82
C LEU A 142 -11.06 7.08 6.70
N ILE A 143 -10.29 6.47 7.59
CA ILE A 143 -10.17 5.03 7.76
C ILE A 143 -10.80 4.69 9.10
N GLU A 144 -11.85 3.88 9.08
CA GLU A 144 -12.56 3.40 10.26
C GLU A 144 -12.13 1.97 10.60
N GLY A 145 -12.04 1.66 11.88
CA GLY A 145 -11.62 0.34 12.37
C GLY A 145 -11.57 0.27 13.88
N GLU A 146 -10.70 -0.56 14.41
CA GLU A 146 -10.50 -0.71 15.85
C GLU A 146 -9.03 -0.97 16.19
N GLY A 147 -8.64 -0.52 17.39
CA GLY A 147 -7.34 -0.82 17.95
C GLY A 147 -6.18 0.02 17.42
N PHE A 148 -6.43 1.16 16.77
CA PHE A 148 -5.37 2.00 16.19
C PHE A 148 -4.52 2.72 17.25
N GLY A 149 -5.08 2.95 18.46
CA GLY A 149 -4.41 3.74 19.49
C GLY A 149 -4.55 5.24 19.25
N THR A 150 -3.74 6.02 19.96
CA THR A 150 -3.83 7.49 19.93
C THR A 150 -2.53 8.19 19.58
N VAL A 151 -1.47 7.41 19.29
CA VAL A 151 -0.14 7.93 18.98
C VAL A 151 0.03 8.06 17.48
N LEU A 152 0.08 9.29 16.99
CA LEU A 152 0.11 9.60 15.55
C LEU A 152 1.36 9.03 14.86
N GLU A 153 2.51 9.10 15.51
CA GLU A 153 3.80 8.65 15.01
C GLU A 153 3.87 7.12 14.85
N ASP A 154 2.97 6.41 15.53
CA ASP A 154 2.89 4.95 15.48
C ASP A 154 2.12 4.44 14.25
N ILE A 155 1.42 5.34 13.53
CA ILE A 155 0.56 4.99 12.41
C ILE A 155 1.28 5.18 11.08
N SER A 156 1.31 4.12 10.29
CA SER A 156 1.72 4.15 8.88
C SER A 156 0.59 3.62 8.00
N VAL A 157 0.16 4.42 7.04
CA VAL A 157 -0.89 4.05 6.08
C VAL A 157 -0.26 3.89 4.70
N PHE A 158 -0.54 2.77 4.04
CA PHE A 158 -0.09 2.49 2.69
C PHE A 158 -1.32 2.31 1.79
N ILE A 159 -1.32 2.97 0.63
CA ILE A 159 -2.29 2.76 -0.43
C ILE A 159 -1.49 2.34 -1.67
N GLY A 160 -1.61 1.09 -2.06
CA GLY A 160 -0.70 0.46 -2.99
C GLY A 160 0.75 0.49 -2.47
N ASN A 161 1.66 1.07 -3.26
CA ASN A 161 3.07 1.19 -2.89
C ASN A 161 3.43 2.55 -2.29
N GLN A 162 2.45 3.45 -2.08
CA GLN A 162 2.69 4.78 -1.54
C GLN A 162 2.35 4.82 -0.05
N GLN A 163 3.24 5.43 0.74
CA GLN A 163 3.03 5.67 2.16
C GLN A 163 2.47 7.07 2.39
N PHE A 164 1.44 7.15 3.22
CA PHE A 164 0.80 8.39 3.65
C PHE A 164 0.90 8.54 5.15
N ARG A 165 1.18 9.78 5.58
CA ARG A 165 1.23 10.10 7.00
C ARG A 165 -0.18 10.40 7.50
N ALA A 166 -0.56 9.80 8.64
CA ALA A 166 -1.77 10.16 9.35
C ALA A 166 -1.68 11.60 9.85
N ILE A 167 -2.80 12.32 9.79
CA ILE A 167 -2.94 13.69 10.32
C ILE A 167 -3.79 13.73 11.60
N ASN A 168 -4.56 12.69 11.84
CA ASN A 168 -5.32 12.48 13.08
C ASN A 168 -5.50 10.98 13.31
N VAL A 169 -5.50 10.55 14.58
CA VAL A 169 -5.74 9.17 14.99
C VAL A 169 -6.46 9.13 16.34
N ASN A 170 -7.36 8.18 16.48
CA ASN A 170 -7.93 7.72 17.73
C ASN A 170 -8.15 6.21 17.64
N GLU A 171 -8.65 5.57 18.70
CA GLU A 171 -8.82 4.10 18.76
C GLU A 171 -9.57 3.50 17.57
N ASN A 172 -10.51 4.26 16.96
CA ASN A 172 -11.40 3.77 15.91
C ASN A 172 -11.23 4.43 14.55
N ASN A 173 -10.50 5.54 14.47
CA ASN A 173 -10.43 6.35 13.26
C ASN A 173 -9.01 6.85 12.99
N ILE A 174 -8.61 6.78 11.73
CA ILE A 174 -7.40 7.41 11.21
C ILE A 174 -7.82 8.36 10.08
N THR A 175 -7.31 9.59 10.09
CA THR A 175 -7.46 10.53 8.97
C THR A 175 -6.11 10.71 8.31
N VAL A 176 -6.06 10.54 6.99
CA VAL A 176 -4.86 10.77 6.17
C VAL A 176 -5.14 11.81 5.08
N LEU A 177 -4.12 12.55 4.69
CA LEU A 177 -4.15 13.34 3.46
C LEU A 177 -3.50 12.51 2.35
N VAL A 178 -4.32 12.06 1.40
CA VAL A 178 -3.86 11.30 0.25
C VAL A 178 -3.55 12.27 -0.88
N THR A 179 -2.40 12.12 -1.52
CA THR A 179 -2.04 12.81 -2.76
C THR A 179 -2.49 11.97 -3.96
N PRO A 180 -2.49 12.52 -5.19
CA PRO A 180 -2.94 11.78 -6.36
C PRO A 180 -2.27 10.41 -6.49
N LEU A 181 -3.08 9.39 -6.68
CA LEU A 181 -2.64 8.01 -6.90
C LEU A 181 -2.57 7.71 -8.41
N PRO A 182 -1.73 6.79 -8.83
CA PRO A 182 -1.83 6.22 -10.17
C PRO A 182 -3.23 5.65 -10.43
N ALA A 183 -3.66 5.65 -11.69
CA ALA A 183 -4.94 5.08 -12.06
C ALA A 183 -5.01 3.59 -11.71
N GLY A 184 -6.12 3.13 -11.12
CA GLY A 184 -6.34 1.72 -10.79
C GLY A 184 -6.94 1.47 -9.41
N LEU A 185 -6.93 0.20 -9.03
CA LEU A 185 -7.28 -0.26 -7.70
C LEU A 185 -6.01 -0.46 -6.87
N HIS A 186 -6.01 0.07 -5.66
CA HIS A 186 -4.89 0.02 -4.74
C HIS A 186 -5.34 -0.64 -3.44
N SER A 187 -4.55 -1.57 -2.92
CA SER A 187 -4.79 -2.16 -1.60
C SER A 187 -4.51 -1.13 -0.50
N LEU A 188 -5.34 -1.09 0.52
CA LEU A 188 -5.10 -0.34 1.75
C LEU A 188 -4.40 -1.24 2.77
N SER A 189 -3.35 -0.74 3.38
CA SER A 189 -2.67 -1.37 4.52
C SER A 189 -2.41 -0.34 5.60
N VAL A 190 -2.74 -0.68 6.83
CA VAL A 190 -2.48 0.15 8.01
C VAL A 190 -1.55 -0.60 8.95
N VAL A 191 -0.48 0.03 9.37
CA VAL A 191 0.46 -0.52 10.33
C VAL A 191 0.44 0.35 11.58
N VAL A 192 0.16 -0.26 12.73
CA VAL A 192 0.33 0.33 14.04
C VAL A 192 1.67 -0.18 14.56
N GLY A 193 2.68 0.67 14.69
CA GLY A 193 4.07 0.25 14.93
C GLY A 193 4.24 -0.64 16.15
N THR A 194 3.56 -0.31 17.26
CA THR A 194 3.58 -1.08 18.50
C THR A 194 2.74 -2.36 18.47
N LYS A 195 1.76 -2.46 17.55
CA LYS A 195 0.86 -3.62 17.47
C LYS A 195 1.13 -4.48 16.23
N GLY A 196 1.42 -3.85 15.08
CA GLY A 196 1.71 -4.51 13.82
C GLY A 196 0.72 -4.16 12.70
N LEU A 197 0.65 -4.99 11.67
CA LEU A 197 -0.25 -4.82 10.53
C LEU A 197 -1.70 -5.04 10.97
N ALA A 198 -2.57 -4.09 10.64
CA ALA A 198 -4.01 -4.23 10.86
C ALA A 198 -4.62 -5.23 9.86
N LEU A 199 -5.56 -6.03 10.34
CA LEU A 199 -6.40 -6.87 9.48
C LEU A 199 -7.37 -6.00 8.69
N GLY A 200 -7.67 -6.41 7.47
CA GLY A 200 -8.61 -5.78 6.56
C GLY A 200 -8.15 -5.92 5.12
N ASN A 201 -9.09 -6.18 4.24
CA ASN A 201 -8.81 -6.31 2.80
C ASN A 201 -9.65 -5.26 2.06
N LEU A 202 -9.27 -3.99 2.24
CA LEU A 202 -9.93 -2.87 1.59
C LEU A 202 -9.12 -2.39 0.39
N THR A 203 -9.82 -1.87 -0.59
CA THR A 203 -9.24 -1.27 -1.78
C THR A 203 -9.72 0.16 -1.97
N VAL A 204 -8.86 0.97 -2.52
CA VAL A 204 -9.10 2.35 -2.93
C VAL A 204 -9.00 2.42 -4.43
N SER A 205 -9.98 3.01 -5.08
CA SER A 205 -9.91 3.25 -6.52
C SER A 205 -9.35 4.65 -6.80
N SER A 206 -8.44 4.72 -7.77
CA SER A 206 -8.08 5.99 -8.39
C SER A 206 -8.56 5.97 -9.84
N PRO A 207 -9.71 6.56 -10.10
CA PRO A 207 -10.34 6.49 -11.41
C PRO A 207 -9.62 7.39 -12.42
N ALA A 208 -9.56 6.94 -13.69
CA ALA A 208 -9.03 7.72 -14.79
C ALA A 208 -9.72 7.36 -16.10
N VAL A 209 -9.81 8.33 -17.01
CA VAL A 209 -10.14 8.10 -18.41
C VAL A 209 -8.86 8.10 -19.21
N ALA A 210 -8.60 6.98 -19.90
CA ALA A 210 -7.35 6.77 -20.65
C ALA A 210 -7.46 7.19 -22.11
N SER A 211 -8.53 6.79 -22.79
CA SER A 211 -8.70 7.07 -24.22
C SER A 211 -10.17 7.05 -24.66
N VAL A 212 -10.41 7.63 -25.83
CA VAL A 212 -11.67 7.54 -26.55
C VAL A 212 -11.39 7.03 -27.98
N THR A 213 -12.20 6.09 -28.45
CA THR A 213 -12.07 5.48 -29.78
C THR A 213 -13.46 5.28 -30.39
N PRO A 214 -13.70 5.69 -31.66
CA PRO A 214 -12.79 6.47 -32.51
C PRO A 214 -12.58 7.90 -32.00
N THR A 215 -11.56 8.59 -32.51
CA THR A 215 -11.26 9.99 -32.15
C THR A 215 -12.02 11.01 -32.97
N SER A 216 -12.71 10.55 -34.02
CA SER A 216 -13.58 11.37 -34.87
C SER A 216 -14.83 10.62 -35.29
N GLY A 217 -15.83 11.36 -35.78
CA GLY A 217 -17.08 10.78 -36.28
C GLY A 217 -18.04 11.77 -36.88
N SER A 218 -19.24 11.27 -37.26
CA SER A 218 -20.25 11.98 -38.00
C SER A 218 -20.83 13.18 -37.24
N ILE A 219 -21.00 14.31 -37.95
CA ILE A 219 -21.74 15.48 -37.45
C ILE A 219 -23.22 15.17 -37.21
N GLY A 220 -23.78 14.16 -37.92
CA GLY A 220 -25.14 13.68 -37.69
C GLY A 220 -25.30 12.90 -36.41
N GLY A 221 -24.24 12.66 -35.69
CA GLY A 221 -24.21 11.79 -34.48
C GLY A 221 -24.28 10.30 -34.81
N GLY A 222 -24.60 9.50 -33.80
CA GLY A 222 -24.75 8.05 -33.95
C GLY A 222 -23.45 7.27 -33.98
N THR A 223 -22.27 7.91 -33.92
CA THR A 223 -20.97 7.24 -33.81
C THR A 223 -20.87 6.55 -32.44
N THR A 224 -20.59 5.25 -32.45
CA THR A 224 -20.36 4.51 -31.20
C THR A 224 -18.96 4.78 -30.70
N LEU A 225 -18.87 5.47 -29.57
CA LEU A 225 -17.63 5.71 -28.84
C LEU A 225 -17.39 4.61 -27.83
N MET A 226 -16.15 4.15 -27.74
CA MET A 226 -15.63 3.39 -26.63
C MET A 226 -14.69 4.29 -25.83
N VAL A 227 -15.04 4.55 -24.58
CA VAL A 227 -14.18 5.27 -23.64
C VAL A 227 -13.53 4.23 -22.74
N THR A 228 -12.20 4.15 -22.76
CA THR A 228 -11.44 3.23 -21.90
C THR A 228 -10.89 3.98 -20.69
N GLY A 229 -10.79 3.28 -19.57
CA GLY A 229 -10.30 3.86 -18.33
C GLY A 229 -10.40 2.88 -17.18
N ASN A 230 -10.70 3.40 -16.00
CA ASN A 230 -11.02 2.58 -14.83
C ASN A 230 -11.88 3.36 -13.82
N GLY A 231 -12.49 2.62 -12.89
CA GLY A 231 -13.35 3.20 -11.86
C GLY A 231 -14.73 3.60 -12.34
N PHE A 232 -15.14 3.17 -13.53
CA PHE A 232 -16.51 3.41 -14.01
C PHE A 232 -17.51 2.52 -13.25
N SER A 233 -18.73 3.04 -13.07
CA SER A 233 -19.78 2.35 -12.33
C SER A 233 -21.09 2.35 -13.11
N PRO A 234 -21.67 1.17 -13.39
CA PRO A 234 -22.98 1.08 -14.00
C PRO A 234 -24.02 1.87 -13.19
N GLY A 235 -24.85 2.65 -13.88
CA GLY A 235 -25.91 3.47 -13.27
C GLY A 235 -25.47 4.83 -12.70
N ASN A 236 -24.19 5.03 -12.43
CA ASN A 236 -23.67 6.28 -11.86
C ASN A 236 -22.66 7.00 -12.77
N THR A 237 -22.51 6.51 -14.01
CA THR A 237 -21.61 7.09 -15.02
C THR A 237 -22.41 7.91 -16.02
N THR A 238 -21.97 9.12 -16.31
CA THR A 238 -22.49 9.97 -17.38
C THR A 238 -21.37 10.37 -18.33
N VAL A 239 -21.72 10.49 -19.61
CA VAL A 239 -20.79 10.95 -20.66
C VAL A 239 -21.45 12.06 -21.46
N THR A 240 -20.74 13.14 -21.71
CA THR A 240 -21.15 14.19 -22.66
C THR A 240 -20.10 14.36 -23.74
N VAL A 241 -20.54 14.68 -24.97
CA VAL A 241 -19.69 15.04 -26.11
C VAL A 241 -20.02 16.48 -26.49
N GLY A 242 -19.06 17.38 -26.25
CA GLY A 242 -19.39 18.79 -26.14
C GLY A 242 -20.20 19.03 -24.87
N ASP A 243 -21.37 19.67 -25.05
CA ASP A 243 -22.31 19.91 -23.93
C ASP A 243 -23.52 18.99 -23.95
N GLU A 244 -23.62 18.09 -24.96
CA GLU A 244 -24.74 17.20 -25.17
C GLU A 244 -24.49 15.78 -24.62
N PRO A 245 -25.51 15.11 -24.06
CA PRO A 245 -25.33 13.78 -23.50
C PRO A 245 -25.04 12.71 -24.56
N CYS A 246 -24.04 11.86 -24.31
CA CYS A 246 -23.81 10.64 -25.08
C CYS A 246 -24.70 9.51 -24.57
N GLN A 247 -25.48 8.91 -25.47
CA GLN A 247 -26.40 7.82 -25.10
C GLN A 247 -25.60 6.58 -24.70
N ILE A 248 -25.57 6.27 -23.41
CA ILE A 248 -24.87 5.11 -22.88
C ILE A 248 -25.52 3.82 -23.36
N LEU A 249 -24.73 2.92 -23.93
CA LEU A 249 -25.11 1.59 -24.39
C LEU A 249 -24.73 0.52 -23.37
N SER A 250 -23.50 0.62 -22.84
CA SER A 250 -23.00 -0.26 -21.77
C SER A 250 -21.92 0.42 -20.97
N VAL A 251 -21.76 -0.01 -19.70
CA VAL A 251 -20.69 0.41 -18.80
C VAL A 251 -20.21 -0.82 -18.03
N ASN A 252 -18.90 -1.02 -17.98
CA ASN A 252 -18.24 -1.88 -17.02
C ASN A 252 -17.18 -1.09 -16.24
N SER A 253 -16.33 -1.71 -15.43
CA SER A 253 -15.33 -1.02 -14.62
C SER A 253 -14.20 -0.36 -15.42
N SER A 254 -14.00 -0.76 -16.69
CA SER A 254 -12.89 -0.31 -17.55
C SER A 254 -13.34 0.35 -18.85
N ASP A 255 -14.58 0.11 -19.30
CA ASP A 255 -15.04 0.57 -20.59
C ASP A 255 -16.46 1.13 -20.52
N ILE A 256 -16.69 2.21 -21.29
CA ILE A 256 -18.01 2.80 -21.53
C ILE A 256 -18.23 2.78 -23.05
N HIS A 257 -19.35 2.23 -23.47
CA HIS A 257 -19.82 2.37 -24.84
C HIS A 257 -21.00 3.33 -24.86
N CYS A 258 -20.92 4.38 -25.69
CA CYS A 258 -22.02 5.32 -25.86
C CYS A 258 -22.13 5.79 -27.32
N ARG A 259 -23.29 6.27 -27.69
CA ARG A 259 -23.58 6.79 -29.02
C ARG A 259 -23.60 8.32 -28.98
N THR A 260 -22.80 8.95 -29.86
CA THR A 260 -22.66 10.41 -29.91
C THR A 260 -23.95 11.09 -30.30
N PRO A 261 -24.28 12.24 -29.71
CA PRO A 261 -25.30 13.15 -30.22
C PRO A 261 -24.86 13.75 -31.58
N ALA A 262 -25.77 14.41 -32.28
CA ALA A 262 -25.39 15.27 -33.39
C ALA A 262 -24.58 16.48 -32.89
N GLY A 263 -23.65 16.95 -33.72
CA GLY A 263 -22.79 18.07 -33.37
C GLY A 263 -22.32 18.89 -34.54
N THR A 264 -21.75 20.05 -34.29
CA THR A 264 -21.13 20.89 -35.33
C THR A 264 -19.72 20.40 -35.62
N ALA A 265 -19.32 20.51 -36.90
CA ALA A 265 -17.93 20.15 -37.31
C ALA A 265 -16.89 20.90 -36.46
N GLY A 266 -15.95 20.16 -35.94
CA GLY A 266 -14.87 20.69 -35.09
C GLY A 266 -14.54 19.82 -33.91
N ARG A 267 -13.52 20.24 -33.14
CA ARG A 267 -13.03 19.54 -31.98
C ARG A 267 -13.89 19.89 -30.74
N VAL A 268 -14.34 18.87 -30.04
CA VAL A 268 -15.16 18.99 -28.83
C VAL A 268 -14.54 18.16 -27.68
N SER A 269 -14.93 18.45 -26.45
CA SER A 269 -14.51 17.66 -25.29
C SER A 269 -15.47 16.49 -25.02
N VAL A 270 -14.91 15.32 -24.72
CA VAL A 270 -15.63 14.19 -24.13
C VAL A 270 -15.42 14.27 -22.62
N LYS A 271 -16.49 14.54 -21.87
CA LYS A 271 -16.47 14.65 -20.42
C LYS A 271 -17.14 13.40 -19.84
N VAL A 272 -16.46 12.75 -18.91
CA VAL A 272 -17.00 11.60 -18.18
C VAL A 272 -17.15 12.00 -16.72
N SER A 273 -18.26 11.65 -16.09
CA SER A 273 -18.44 11.80 -14.64
C SER A 273 -18.95 10.50 -14.05
N VAL A 274 -18.42 10.13 -12.88
CA VAL A 274 -18.88 8.97 -12.11
C VAL A 274 -19.23 9.43 -10.70
N ASN A 275 -20.41 9.08 -10.20
CA ASN A 275 -20.94 9.57 -8.92
C ASN A 275 -20.90 11.11 -8.80
N ALA A 276 -21.20 11.82 -9.88
CA ALA A 276 -21.13 13.28 -10.01
C ALA A 276 -19.70 13.89 -9.92
N VAL A 277 -18.65 13.07 -9.94
CA VAL A 277 -17.27 13.54 -9.96
C VAL A 277 -16.74 13.48 -11.39
N ALA A 278 -16.26 14.62 -11.91
CA ALA A 278 -15.81 14.75 -13.29
C ALA A 278 -14.34 14.29 -13.44
N TYR A 279 -14.08 13.58 -14.55
CA TYR A 279 -12.73 13.19 -14.96
C TYR A 279 -12.12 14.23 -15.90
N PRO A 280 -10.80 14.23 -16.09
CA PRO A 280 -10.16 15.06 -17.11
C PRO A 280 -10.76 14.78 -18.49
N PRO A 281 -11.14 15.82 -19.25
CA PRO A 281 -11.82 15.64 -20.53
C PRO A 281 -10.86 15.12 -21.59
N LEU A 282 -11.37 14.27 -22.48
CA LEU A 282 -10.70 13.85 -23.71
C LEU A 282 -11.22 14.65 -24.91
N SER A 283 -10.56 14.50 -26.05
CA SER A 283 -10.90 15.20 -27.29
C SER A 283 -11.55 14.27 -28.30
N PHE A 284 -12.61 14.72 -28.92
CA PHE A 284 -13.30 14.08 -30.05
C PHE A 284 -13.50 15.11 -31.16
N MET A 285 -13.56 14.68 -32.42
CA MET A 285 -13.73 15.55 -33.57
C MET A 285 -14.98 15.17 -34.37
N TYR A 286 -15.90 16.08 -34.50
CA TYR A 286 -16.96 15.94 -35.50
C TYR A 286 -16.43 16.33 -36.86
N ALA A 287 -16.40 15.37 -37.82
CA ALA A 287 -15.80 15.54 -39.13
C ALA A 287 -16.86 15.32 -40.24
N LEU A 288 -16.81 16.21 -41.24
CA LEU A 288 -17.68 16.07 -42.43
C LEU A 288 -17.30 14.84 -43.25
N GLU A 289 -16.02 14.53 -43.30
CA GLU A 289 -15.47 13.34 -43.99
C GLU A 289 -15.98 12.03 -43.39
N ASP A 290 -16.24 12.00 -42.09
CA ASP A 290 -16.80 10.84 -41.39
C ASP A 290 -18.33 10.80 -41.42
N THR A 291 -18.96 11.74 -42.15
CA THR A 291 -20.42 11.88 -42.19
C THR A 291 -20.99 11.23 -43.42
N PRO A 292 -21.78 10.15 -43.31
CA PRO A 292 -22.49 9.57 -44.44
C PRO A 292 -23.45 10.56 -45.04
N LEU A 293 -23.37 10.71 -46.35
CA LEU A 293 -24.27 11.59 -47.12
C LEU A 293 -25.30 10.78 -47.90
N LEU A 294 -26.56 11.04 -47.63
CA LEU A 294 -27.64 10.46 -48.43
C LEU A 294 -27.73 11.17 -49.80
N LYS A 295 -27.38 10.46 -50.87
CA LYS A 295 -27.39 11.01 -52.25
C LYS A 295 -28.74 10.85 -52.95
N GLY A 296 -29.63 10.00 -52.46
CA GLY A 296 -30.92 9.74 -53.05
C GLY A 296 -31.66 8.60 -52.38
N ILE A 297 -32.95 8.54 -52.56
CA ILE A 297 -33.81 7.45 -52.09
C ILE A 297 -34.58 6.91 -53.30
N VAL A 298 -34.45 5.59 -53.54
CA VAL A 298 -35.17 4.90 -54.62
C VAL A 298 -35.90 3.69 -54.02
N PRO A 299 -37.22 3.60 -54.18
CA PRO A 299 -38.14 4.56 -54.79
C PRO A 299 -38.37 5.79 -53.91
N SER A 300 -38.63 6.95 -54.53
CA SER A 300 -38.93 8.22 -53.86
C SER A 300 -40.40 8.34 -53.37
N THR A 301 -41.20 7.33 -53.73
CA THR A 301 -42.61 7.22 -53.32
C THR A 301 -42.89 5.85 -52.76
N GLY A 302 -43.70 5.78 -51.72
CA GLY A 302 -44.12 4.53 -51.07
C GLY A 302 -45.56 4.63 -50.57
N THR A 303 -46.25 3.49 -50.41
CA THR A 303 -47.55 3.41 -49.74
C THR A 303 -47.34 3.28 -48.23
N LEU A 304 -48.11 4.05 -47.45
CA LEU A 304 -48.22 3.88 -46.02
C LEU A 304 -48.81 2.49 -45.72
N ARG A 305 -47.97 1.53 -45.36
CA ARG A 305 -48.43 0.30 -44.70
C ARG A 305 -48.21 0.47 -43.19
N PRO A 306 -49.14 -0.03 -42.34
CA PRO A 306 -48.89 -0.06 -40.93
C PRO A 306 -47.58 -0.85 -40.68
N ALA A 307 -46.66 -0.29 -39.88
CA ALA A 307 -45.38 -0.90 -39.56
C ALA A 307 -45.63 -2.24 -38.84
N PHE A 308 -45.35 -3.34 -39.53
CA PHE A 308 -45.12 -4.61 -38.84
C PHE A 308 -43.70 -4.62 -38.38
N TRP A 309 -43.49 -4.60 -37.08
CA TRP A 309 -42.17 -4.88 -36.50
C TRP A 309 -41.80 -6.32 -36.85
N VAL A 310 -40.80 -6.52 -37.65
CA VAL A 310 -40.15 -7.81 -37.80
C VAL A 310 -39.07 -7.86 -36.74
N SER A 311 -39.17 -8.81 -35.87
CA SER A 311 -38.28 -9.12 -34.76
C SER A 311 -36.88 -9.51 -35.24
#